data_5a8519b84b3e342a2ac185106e1bccbf
#
_entry.id   5a8519b84b3e342a2ac185106e1bccbf
#
_cell.length_a   1.000
_cell.length_b   1.000
_cell.length_c   1.000
_cell.angle_alpha   90.00
_cell.angle_beta   90.00
_cell.angle_gamma   90.00
#
_symmetry.space_group_name_H-M   'P 1'
#
loop_
_entity.id
_entity.type
_entity.pdbx_description
1 polymer ?
#
loop_
_entity_poly.entity_id
_entity_poly.type
_entity_poly.pdbx_seq_one_letter_code
_entity_poly.pdbx_strand_id
1 'polypeptide(L)'
;STGKDLKIPINVKISNIQKRVEDSIIKLPYKKFKIKDVSIFINNKNQITNLAEYNDSIIYRGFNIFSVGRLKYNPKAITSGITLRKGKFYSDLDRNLSYRYFTSLKNFKYPNINYTSLKDNDTELNATILLSPKERFSLGFDLDLSHSNIQDFGIGVGGGLGIRNIFH
;
A
#
# COMPACT_ATOMS: atom_id res chain seq x y z
N SER A 1 15.47 13.29 50.36
CA SER A 1 15.76 13.96 49.06
C SER A 1 14.48 13.96 48.25
N THR A 2 13.71 15.04 48.30
CA THR A 2 12.49 15.24 47.53
C THR A 2 12.87 15.65 46.10
N GLY A 3 12.80 14.72 45.17
CA GLY A 3 12.95 14.99 43.73
C GLY A 3 11.79 15.90 43.29
N LYS A 4 12.10 17.17 42.99
CA LYS A 4 11.16 18.04 42.28
C LYS A 4 11.01 17.50 40.86
N ASP A 5 9.82 16.99 40.54
CA ASP A 5 9.45 16.67 39.15
C ASP A 5 9.53 17.93 38.30
N LEU A 6 10.53 17.99 37.46
CA LEU A 6 10.73 19.11 36.54
C LEU A 6 9.72 18.95 35.38
N LYS A 7 8.56 19.62 35.49
CA LYS A 7 7.58 19.65 34.38
C LYS A 7 7.97 20.76 33.39
N ILE A 8 8.39 20.35 32.20
CA ILE A 8 8.67 21.27 31.10
C ILE A 8 7.37 21.42 30.27
N PRO A 9 6.76 22.61 30.25
CA PRO A 9 5.57 22.84 29.43
C PRO A 9 5.98 22.89 27.96
N ILE A 10 5.43 21.97 27.15
CA ILE A 10 5.61 21.96 25.70
C ILE A 10 4.40 22.61 25.07
N ASN A 11 4.58 23.78 24.45
CA ASN A 11 3.55 24.44 23.65
C ASN A 11 3.67 24.04 22.19
N VAL A 12 2.69 23.30 21.68
CA VAL A 12 2.61 22.92 20.26
C VAL A 12 1.64 23.87 19.55
N LYS A 13 2.14 24.69 18.63
CA LYS A 13 1.32 25.56 17.78
C LYS A 13 1.21 24.95 16.39
N ILE A 14 0.00 24.58 15.97
CA ILE A 14 -0.29 24.12 14.61
C ILE A 14 -0.52 25.36 13.74
N SER A 15 0.35 25.57 12.77
CA SER A 15 0.24 26.68 11.82
C SER A 15 -0.58 26.27 10.60
N ASN A 16 -1.24 27.25 9.95
CA ASN A 16 -1.93 27.04 8.68
C ASN A 16 -0.95 26.55 7.60
N ILE A 17 -1.46 25.69 6.69
CA ILE A 17 -0.68 25.22 5.54
C ILE A 17 -0.47 26.39 4.58
N GLN A 18 0.77 26.63 4.19
CA GLN A 18 1.11 27.61 3.16
C GLN A 18 1.25 26.89 1.81
N LYS A 19 0.42 27.27 0.84
CA LYS A 19 0.53 26.78 -0.55
C LYS A 19 0.89 27.95 -1.46
N ARG A 20 1.96 27.79 -2.23
CA ARG A 20 2.32 28.75 -3.27
C ARG A 20 1.51 28.42 -4.52
N VAL A 21 0.74 29.40 -5.00
CA VAL A 21 -0.01 29.32 -6.24
C VAL A 21 0.42 30.54 -7.06
N GLU A 22 1.15 30.29 -8.15
CA GLU A 22 1.82 31.33 -8.94
C GLU A 22 2.70 32.21 -8.04
N ASP A 23 2.50 33.51 -7.98
CA ASP A 23 3.27 34.45 -7.17
C ASP A 23 2.65 34.73 -5.79
N SER A 24 1.56 34.06 -5.44
CA SER A 24 0.82 34.30 -4.20
C SER A 24 0.98 33.15 -3.20
N ILE A 25 1.14 33.48 -1.90
CA ILE A 25 1.12 32.50 -0.81
C ILE A 25 -0.28 32.48 -0.23
N ILE A 26 -0.99 31.36 -0.43
CA ILE A 26 -2.32 31.15 0.14
C ILE A 26 -2.15 30.37 1.45
N LYS A 27 -2.71 30.91 2.54
CA LYS A 27 -2.79 30.25 3.86
C LYS A 27 -4.08 29.44 3.92
N LEU A 28 -3.98 28.12 3.92
CA LEU A 28 -5.12 27.22 4.08
C LEU A 28 -5.22 26.80 5.56
N PRO A 29 -6.43 26.77 6.14
CA PRO A 29 -6.61 26.28 7.50
C PRO A 29 -6.23 24.80 7.58
N TYR A 30 -5.60 24.40 8.68
CA TYR A 30 -5.31 22.98 8.93
C TYR A 30 -6.63 22.23 9.15
N LYS A 31 -6.91 21.25 8.30
CA LYS A 31 -8.09 20.38 8.39
C LYS A 31 -7.70 19.01 8.87
N LYS A 32 -8.49 18.46 9.79
CA LYS A 32 -8.42 17.04 10.17
C LYS A 32 -9.34 16.26 9.25
N PHE A 33 -8.79 15.26 8.57
CA PHE A 33 -9.56 14.40 7.69
C PHE A 33 -9.97 13.13 8.41
N LYS A 34 -11.21 12.70 8.19
CA LYS A 34 -11.77 11.45 8.69
C LYS A 34 -11.89 10.43 7.57
N ILE A 35 -11.55 9.19 7.83
CA ILE A 35 -11.67 8.13 6.82
C ILE A 35 -13.13 7.70 6.77
N LYS A 36 -13.78 7.90 5.62
CA LYS A 36 -15.16 7.49 5.37
C LYS A 36 -15.26 6.00 5.08
N ASP A 37 -14.49 5.53 4.11
CA ASP A 37 -14.46 4.12 3.72
C ASP A 37 -13.03 3.67 3.39
N VAL A 38 -12.76 2.38 3.58
CA VAL A 38 -11.50 1.75 3.21
C VAL A 38 -11.79 0.63 2.22
N SER A 39 -11.31 0.79 0.99
CA SER A 39 -11.48 -0.17 -0.09
C SER A 39 -10.15 -0.80 -0.47
N ILE A 40 -10.13 -2.12 -0.63
CA ILE A 40 -8.94 -2.91 -0.99
C ILE A 40 -9.20 -3.54 -2.35
N PHE A 41 -8.35 -3.23 -3.31
CA PHE A 41 -8.44 -3.75 -4.68
C PHE A 41 -7.28 -4.71 -4.93
N ILE A 42 -7.59 -5.95 -5.31
CA ILE A 42 -6.62 -6.99 -5.58
C ILE A 42 -6.66 -7.31 -7.07
N ASN A 43 -5.60 -6.95 -7.79
CA ASN A 43 -5.49 -7.15 -9.21
C ASN A 43 -4.09 -7.65 -9.60
N ASN A 44 -4.02 -8.64 -10.47
CA ASN A 44 -2.77 -9.16 -11.03
C ASN A 44 -2.11 -8.20 -12.05
N LYS A 45 -2.87 -7.24 -12.57
CA LYS A 45 -2.38 -6.23 -13.50
C LYS A 45 -1.89 -5.00 -12.73
N ASN A 46 -0.76 -4.45 -13.14
CA ASN A 46 -0.13 -3.31 -12.46
C ASN A 46 -0.90 -1.98 -12.59
N GLN A 47 -1.96 -1.94 -13.38
CA GLN A 47 -2.76 -0.73 -13.62
C GLN A 47 -4.25 -1.05 -13.46
N ILE A 48 -4.92 -0.25 -12.65
CA ILE A 48 -6.38 -0.23 -12.58
C ILE A 48 -6.84 0.69 -13.71
N THR A 49 -7.25 0.11 -14.80
CA THR A 49 -7.79 0.86 -15.94
C THR A 49 -9.32 1.00 -15.84
N ASN A 50 -9.99 0.02 -15.20
CA ASN A 50 -11.45 0.06 -15.10
C ASN A 50 -11.94 -0.67 -13.84
N LEU A 51 -12.81 -0.01 -13.06
CA LEU A 51 -13.50 -0.61 -11.90
C LEU A 51 -14.42 -1.78 -12.30
N ALA A 52 -14.90 -1.81 -13.53
CA ALA A 52 -15.75 -2.88 -14.06
C ALA A 52 -15.02 -4.24 -14.20
N GLU A 53 -13.69 -4.26 -14.12
CA GLU A 53 -12.91 -5.51 -14.12
C GLU A 53 -13.02 -6.29 -12.79
N TYR A 54 -13.44 -5.61 -11.70
CA TYR A 54 -13.61 -6.24 -10.39
C TYR A 54 -15.00 -6.86 -10.31
N ASN A 55 -15.07 -8.17 -10.48
CA ASN A 55 -16.29 -8.94 -10.56
C ASN A 55 -16.60 -9.76 -9.31
N ASP A 56 -15.74 -9.73 -8.30
CA ASP A 56 -15.96 -10.32 -6.99
C ASP A 56 -15.70 -9.30 -5.89
N SER A 57 -16.57 -9.26 -4.89
CA SER A 57 -16.46 -8.34 -3.77
C SER A 57 -16.99 -8.93 -2.47
N ILE A 58 -16.33 -8.58 -1.37
CA ILE A 58 -16.74 -8.96 -0.01
C ILE A 58 -16.54 -7.81 0.96
N ILE A 59 -17.46 -7.68 1.91
CA ILE A 59 -17.31 -6.77 3.05
C ILE A 59 -16.81 -7.59 4.24
N TYR A 60 -15.64 -7.25 4.77
CA TYR A 60 -15.06 -7.92 5.91
C TYR A 60 -14.53 -6.91 6.94
N ARG A 61 -15.08 -6.93 8.15
CA ARG A 61 -14.69 -6.06 9.28
C ARG A 61 -14.59 -4.57 8.92
N GLY A 62 -15.53 -4.07 8.10
CA GLY A 62 -15.57 -2.66 7.68
C GLY A 62 -14.63 -2.31 6.52
N PHE A 63 -14.02 -3.30 5.89
CA PHE A 63 -13.26 -3.15 4.65
C PHE A 63 -14.09 -3.65 3.47
N ASN A 64 -14.10 -2.89 2.38
CA ASN A 64 -14.63 -3.33 1.10
C ASN A 64 -13.48 -3.96 0.31
N ILE A 65 -13.53 -5.25 0.02
CA ILE A 65 -12.46 -5.98 -0.69
C ILE A 65 -12.99 -6.36 -2.06
N PHE A 66 -12.28 -5.96 -3.10
CA PHE A 66 -12.61 -6.20 -4.50
C PHE A 66 -11.51 -7.03 -5.15
N SER A 67 -11.87 -8.01 -5.98
CA SER A 67 -10.90 -8.82 -6.74
C SER A 67 -11.33 -9.04 -8.19
N VAL A 68 -10.35 -9.22 -9.05
CA VAL A 68 -10.54 -9.70 -10.42
C VAL A 68 -10.60 -11.22 -10.38
N GLY A 69 -11.77 -11.77 -10.70
CA GLY A 69 -12.06 -13.18 -10.48
C GLY A 69 -12.26 -13.52 -9.00
N ARG A 70 -12.46 -14.79 -8.69
CA ARG A 70 -12.70 -15.25 -7.33
C ARG A 70 -11.58 -14.83 -6.37
N LEU A 71 -11.94 -14.26 -5.24
CA LEU A 71 -10.99 -13.88 -4.19
C LEU A 71 -10.24 -15.12 -3.67
N LYS A 72 -8.93 -15.15 -3.92
CA LYS A 72 -8.06 -16.28 -3.56
C LYS A 72 -7.36 -16.11 -2.21
N TYR A 73 -7.52 -14.96 -1.58
CA TYR A 73 -6.85 -14.61 -0.34
C TYR A 73 -7.82 -14.60 0.83
N ASN A 74 -7.37 -15.09 1.99
CA ASN A 74 -8.17 -15.04 3.20
C ASN A 74 -8.37 -13.57 3.64
N PRO A 75 -9.62 -13.08 3.72
CA PRO A 75 -9.91 -11.69 4.13
C PRO A 75 -9.31 -11.33 5.49
N LYS A 76 -9.29 -12.28 6.44
CA LYS A 76 -8.66 -12.09 7.75
C LYS A 76 -7.17 -11.81 7.59
N ALA A 77 -6.47 -12.60 6.76
CA ALA A 77 -5.03 -12.42 6.55
C ALA A 77 -4.71 -11.08 5.86
N ILE A 78 -5.56 -10.59 4.96
CA ILE A 78 -5.36 -9.29 4.32
C ILE A 78 -5.55 -8.14 5.30
N THR A 79 -6.55 -8.22 6.19
CA THR A 79 -7.01 -7.08 6.98
C THR A 79 -6.45 -6.99 8.39
N SER A 80 -5.83 -8.07 8.92
CA SER A 80 -5.45 -8.16 10.34
C SER A 80 -4.43 -7.12 10.79
N GLY A 81 -3.50 -6.73 9.92
CA GLY A 81 -2.47 -5.73 10.26
C GLY A 81 -2.72 -4.34 9.68
N ILE A 82 -3.88 -4.10 9.07
CA ILE A 82 -4.23 -2.75 8.61
C ILE A 82 -4.67 -1.93 9.83
N THR A 83 -4.04 -0.77 10.01
CA THR A 83 -4.38 0.17 11.09
C THR A 83 -5.37 1.25 10.65
N LEU A 84 -5.53 1.45 9.33
CA LEU A 84 -6.57 2.30 8.76
C LEU A 84 -7.96 1.74 9.08
N ARG A 85 -8.89 2.58 9.53
CA ARG A 85 -10.27 2.17 9.86
C ARG A 85 -11.25 3.26 9.46
N LYS A 86 -12.42 2.83 9.00
CA LYS A 86 -13.60 3.68 8.81
C LYS A 86 -13.89 4.46 10.09
N GLY A 87 -14.13 5.75 9.98
CA GLY A 87 -14.45 6.64 11.09
C GLY A 87 -13.24 7.15 11.88
N LYS A 88 -12.04 6.62 11.65
CA LYS A 88 -10.80 7.11 12.28
C LYS A 88 -10.26 8.34 11.55
N PHE A 89 -9.56 9.21 12.26
CA PHE A 89 -8.85 10.30 11.61
C PHE A 89 -7.68 9.79 10.78
N TYR A 90 -7.40 10.47 9.67
CA TYR A 90 -6.21 10.24 8.88
C TYR A 90 -4.95 10.42 9.72
N SER A 91 -4.03 9.50 9.56
CA SER A 91 -2.72 9.51 10.21
C SER A 91 -1.66 8.92 9.27
N ASP A 92 -0.57 9.64 9.08
CA ASP A 92 0.59 9.11 8.32
C ASP A 92 1.19 7.88 8.99
N LEU A 93 1.16 7.82 10.32
CA LEU A 93 1.60 6.64 11.05
C LEU A 93 0.76 5.41 10.68
N ASP A 94 -0.57 5.53 10.70
CA ASP A 94 -1.47 4.42 10.34
C ASP A 94 -1.29 4.00 8.88
N ARG A 95 -1.08 4.96 7.97
CA ARG A 95 -0.74 4.67 6.58
C ARG A 95 0.55 3.86 6.46
N ASN A 96 1.61 4.31 7.11
CA ASN A 96 2.93 3.66 7.07
C ASN A 96 2.90 2.27 7.73
N LEU A 97 2.20 2.09 8.84
CA LEU A 97 2.02 0.78 9.48
C LEU A 97 1.27 -0.18 8.56
N SER A 98 0.19 0.26 7.93
CA SER A 98 -0.57 -0.53 6.97
C SER A 98 0.27 -0.91 5.74
N TYR A 99 1.06 0.03 5.20
CA TYR A 99 1.98 -0.24 4.10
C TYR A 99 3.03 -1.29 4.49
N ARG A 100 3.67 -1.13 5.65
CA ARG A 100 4.67 -2.09 6.17
C ARG A 100 4.06 -3.47 6.38
N TYR A 101 2.81 -3.54 6.83
CA TYR A 101 2.10 -4.79 6.95
C TYR A 101 2.00 -5.51 5.60
N PHE A 102 1.53 -4.85 4.54
CA PHE A 102 1.41 -5.46 3.22
C PHE A 102 2.77 -5.89 2.64
N THR A 103 3.81 -5.11 2.85
CA THR A 103 5.17 -5.50 2.40
C THR A 103 5.68 -6.71 3.16
N SER A 104 5.33 -6.87 4.45
CA SER A 104 5.74 -8.01 5.27
C SER A 104 5.07 -9.33 4.85
N LEU A 105 3.86 -9.27 4.27
CA LEU A 105 3.16 -10.46 3.77
C LEU A 105 3.90 -11.16 2.62
N LYS A 106 4.82 -10.45 1.93
CA LYS A 106 5.61 -10.93 0.78
C LYS A 106 4.79 -11.45 -0.42
N ASN A 107 3.46 -11.43 -0.31
CA ASN A 107 2.52 -11.95 -1.30
C ASN A 107 2.14 -10.92 -2.35
N PHE A 108 2.45 -9.65 -2.11
CA PHE A 108 2.06 -8.54 -2.98
C PHE A 108 3.29 -7.79 -3.50
N LYS A 109 3.17 -7.31 -4.75
CA LYS A 109 4.12 -6.36 -5.37
C LYS A 109 3.61 -4.95 -5.09
N TYR A 110 4.47 -4.04 -4.68
CA TYR A 110 4.22 -2.60 -4.64
C TYR A 110 2.84 -2.20 -4.08
N PRO A 111 2.52 -2.49 -2.81
CA PRO A 111 1.29 -2.01 -2.21
C PRO A 111 1.20 -0.50 -2.36
N ASN A 112 0.03 0.01 -2.76
CA ASN A 112 -0.20 1.44 -2.87
C ASN A 112 -1.41 1.84 -2.04
N ILE A 113 -1.30 2.94 -1.28
CA ILE A 113 -2.38 3.48 -0.44
C ILE A 113 -2.63 4.91 -0.87
N ASN A 114 -3.76 5.14 -1.50
CA ASN A 114 -4.22 6.43 -1.99
C ASN A 114 -5.39 6.94 -1.17
N TYR A 115 -5.54 8.26 -1.15
CA TYR A 115 -6.66 8.94 -0.51
C TYR A 115 -7.33 9.87 -1.51
N THR A 116 -8.65 9.85 -1.53
CA THR A 116 -9.47 10.71 -2.39
C THR A 116 -10.46 11.48 -1.53
N SER A 117 -10.46 12.80 -1.66
CA SER A 117 -11.44 13.65 -0.99
C SER A 117 -12.83 13.45 -1.61
N LEU A 118 -13.87 13.52 -0.80
CA LEU A 118 -15.23 13.52 -1.28
C LEU A 118 -15.60 14.89 -1.84
N LYS A 119 -16.37 14.91 -2.94
CA LYS A 119 -16.82 16.16 -3.55
C LYS A 119 -17.76 16.96 -2.65
N ASP A 120 -18.57 16.25 -1.87
CA ASP A 120 -19.61 16.86 -1.02
C ASP A 120 -19.15 17.12 0.43
N ASN A 121 -18.00 16.59 0.82
CA ASN A 121 -17.46 16.76 2.18
C ASN A 121 -15.93 16.82 2.14
N ASP A 122 -15.41 18.01 2.30
CA ASP A 122 -13.98 18.31 2.22
C ASP A 122 -13.18 17.93 3.50
N THR A 123 -13.83 17.29 4.48
CA THR A 123 -13.22 16.78 5.71
C THR A 123 -13.20 15.24 5.76
N GLU A 124 -13.74 14.57 4.74
CA GLU A 124 -13.74 13.11 4.64
C GLU A 124 -12.89 12.61 3.47
N LEU A 125 -12.23 11.47 3.68
CA LEU A 125 -11.40 10.80 2.70
C LEU A 125 -11.84 9.36 2.52
N ASN A 126 -11.88 8.90 1.28
CA ASN A 126 -11.88 7.47 0.97
C ASN A 126 -10.44 6.98 0.85
N ALA A 127 -10.09 5.92 1.58
CA ALA A 127 -8.82 5.25 1.48
C ALA A 127 -8.92 4.08 0.50
N THR A 128 -8.06 4.07 -0.50
CA THR A 128 -7.99 3.01 -1.52
C THR A 128 -6.64 2.32 -1.42
N ILE A 129 -6.66 1.01 -1.17
CA ILE A 129 -5.48 0.16 -1.07
C ILE A 129 -5.42 -0.71 -2.32
N LEU A 130 -4.33 -0.61 -3.07
CA LEU A 130 -4.10 -1.37 -4.29
C LEU A 130 -3.05 -2.44 -4.01
N LEU A 131 -3.41 -3.69 -4.26
CA LEU A 131 -2.55 -4.84 -4.04
C LEU A 131 -2.38 -5.62 -5.35
N SER A 132 -1.14 -5.74 -5.82
CA SER A 132 -0.79 -6.58 -6.96
C SER A 132 -0.15 -7.88 -6.47
N PRO A 133 -0.79 -9.03 -6.65
CA PRO A 133 -0.21 -10.31 -6.25
C PRO A 133 1.11 -10.60 -6.95
N LYS A 134 2.05 -11.21 -6.24
CA LYS A 134 3.25 -11.78 -6.85
C LYS A 134 2.91 -13.06 -7.60
N GLU A 135 3.62 -13.32 -8.66
CA GLU A 135 3.53 -14.60 -9.37
C GLU A 135 3.96 -15.75 -8.45
N ARG A 136 3.26 -16.86 -8.53
CA ARG A 136 3.53 -18.05 -7.72
C ARG A 136 4.79 -18.78 -8.18
N PHE A 137 5.06 -18.74 -9.48
CA PHE A 137 6.19 -19.41 -10.10
C PHE A 137 6.97 -18.40 -10.93
N SER A 138 8.27 -18.44 -10.82
CA SER A 138 9.18 -17.79 -11.76
C SER A 138 10.18 -18.82 -12.24
N LEU A 139 10.27 -19.00 -13.55
CA LEU A 139 11.32 -19.77 -14.21
C LEU A 139 12.34 -18.76 -14.73
N GLY A 140 13.54 -18.79 -14.19
CA GLY A 140 14.68 -18.03 -14.69
C GLY A 140 15.58 -18.98 -15.50
N PHE A 141 15.87 -18.61 -16.74
CA PHE A 141 16.89 -19.27 -17.57
C PHE A 141 18.00 -18.23 -17.80
N ASP A 142 19.16 -18.51 -17.29
CA ASP A 142 20.36 -17.72 -17.57
C ASP A 142 21.18 -18.46 -18.64
N LEU A 143 21.33 -17.83 -19.82
CA LEU A 143 22.21 -18.30 -20.89
C LEU A 143 23.48 -17.43 -20.81
N ASP A 144 24.56 -18.04 -20.35
CA ASP A 144 25.89 -17.42 -20.33
C ASP A 144 26.65 -17.83 -21.59
N LEU A 145 26.82 -16.89 -22.52
CA LEU A 145 27.66 -17.03 -23.68
C LEU A 145 29.00 -16.38 -23.41
N SER A 146 29.96 -17.15 -22.93
CA SER A 146 31.32 -16.66 -22.75
C SER A 146 32.14 -16.88 -24.02
N HIS A 147 32.56 -15.79 -24.64
CA HIS A 147 33.53 -15.83 -25.74
C HIS A 147 34.93 -15.58 -25.18
N SER A 148 35.68 -16.63 -25.00
CA SER A 148 37.10 -16.53 -24.67
C SER A 148 37.91 -16.51 -25.96
N ASN A 149 38.87 -15.59 -26.08
CA ASN A 149 39.79 -15.47 -27.21
C ASN A 149 40.81 -16.63 -27.30
N ILE A 150 40.63 -17.68 -26.52
CA ILE A 150 41.46 -18.89 -26.53
C ILE A 150 40.50 -20.06 -26.80
N GLN A 151 40.27 -20.36 -28.04
CA GLN A 151 39.72 -21.60 -28.67
C GLN A 151 38.73 -22.51 -27.92
N ASP A 152 38.16 -22.14 -26.81
CA ASP A 152 37.12 -22.93 -26.13
C ASP A 152 35.80 -22.18 -26.09
N PHE A 153 34.79 -22.74 -26.75
CA PHE A 153 33.42 -22.27 -26.77
C PHE A 153 32.72 -22.93 -25.57
N GLY A 154 32.52 -22.18 -24.51
CA GLY A 154 31.77 -22.63 -23.33
C GLY A 154 30.33 -22.12 -23.37
N ILE A 155 29.35 -23.03 -23.33
CA ILE A 155 27.93 -22.70 -23.14
C ILE A 155 27.56 -23.10 -21.73
N GLY A 156 27.30 -22.09 -20.89
CA GLY A 156 26.76 -22.31 -19.55
C GLY A 156 25.24 -22.13 -19.56
N VAL A 157 24.49 -23.12 -19.09
CA VAL A 157 23.05 -23.05 -18.90
C VAL A 157 22.76 -23.09 -17.40
N GLY A 158 22.30 -21.98 -16.85
CA GLY A 158 21.83 -21.88 -15.48
C GLY A 158 20.30 -21.86 -15.45
N GLY A 159 19.67 -22.69 -14.63
CA GLY A 159 18.22 -22.71 -14.45
C GLY A 159 17.86 -22.51 -12.98
N GLY A 160 16.95 -21.56 -12.68
CA GLY A 160 16.41 -21.33 -11.33
C GLY A 160 14.90 -21.52 -11.30
N LEU A 161 14.39 -22.35 -10.39
CA LEU A 161 12.97 -22.51 -10.12
C LEU A 161 12.62 -21.78 -8.82
N GLY A 162 11.85 -20.70 -8.93
CA GLY A 162 11.31 -19.97 -7.76
C GLY A 162 9.85 -20.32 -7.52
N ILE A 163 9.54 -20.94 -6.38
CA ILE A 163 8.17 -21.21 -5.94
C ILE A 163 7.79 -20.22 -4.85
N ARG A 164 6.70 -19.48 -5.04
CA ARG A 164 6.19 -18.49 -4.09
C ARG A 164 4.67 -18.65 -3.92
N ASN A 165 4.14 -18.27 -2.76
CA ASN A 165 2.69 -18.31 -2.49
C ASN A 165 2.06 -19.72 -2.55
N ILE A 166 2.70 -20.73 -1.99
CA ILE A 166 2.19 -22.10 -1.98
C ILE A 166 0.97 -22.25 -1.04
N PHE A 167 0.88 -21.41 -0.01
CA PHE A 167 -0.22 -21.44 0.97
C PHE A 167 -1.12 -20.22 0.83
N HIS A 168 -2.41 -20.48 0.75
CA HIS A 168 -3.51 -19.50 0.70
C HIS A 168 -4.17 -19.35 2.07
#